data_ad2aa7263a0b664295d6236e16f63d34
#
_entry.id   ad2aa7263a0b664295d6236e16f63d34
#
_cell.length_a   1.000
_cell.length_b   1.000
_cell.length_c   1.000
_cell.angle_alpha   90.00
_cell.angle_beta   90.00
_cell.angle_gamma   90.00
#
_symmetry.space_group_name_H-M   'P 1'
#
loop_
_entity.id
_entity.type
_entity.pdbx_description
1 polymer ?
#
loop_
_entity_poly.entity_id
_entity_poly.type
_entity_poly.pdbx_seq_one_letter_code
_entity_poly.pdbx_strand_id
1 'polypeptide(L)'
;MKSNTYKEYIAPVVVLVCICLAVTAALALVYGITDPIIKKNSKATADKTRTELLKDADSFTEYKGKLVVEQPGAVYVKDVYVANNKAGFVATCVTKSFGGELTMMVGVDKNCAVTGVEVTNHSDTPGLGTKDFDSGYLKQYKGLKALKATNVKDDGQIKFITGASVSGSAIHYGVYAALHQYKEMGGVK
;
A
#
# COMPACT_ATOMS: atom_id res chain seq x y z
N MET A 1 -20.78 -59.98 -12.51
CA MET A 1 -21.02 -58.75 -11.72
C MET A 1 -21.03 -57.57 -12.70
N LYS A 2 -22.19 -56.95 -12.98
CA LYS A 2 -22.23 -55.68 -13.76
C LYS A 2 -21.72 -54.59 -12.84
N SER A 3 -20.52 -54.10 -13.11
CA SER A 3 -19.98 -52.90 -12.46
C SER A 3 -20.94 -51.75 -12.70
N ASN A 4 -21.40 -51.12 -11.61
CA ASN A 4 -22.34 -50.00 -11.69
C ASN A 4 -21.54 -48.74 -11.89
N THR A 5 -20.95 -48.60 -13.08
CA THR A 5 -20.05 -47.50 -13.53
C THR A 5 -20.58 -46.13 -13.13
N TYR A 6 -21.89 -45.95 -13.10
CA TYR A 6 -22.51 -44.70 -12.64
C TYR A 6 -22.20 -44.40 -11.18
N LYS A 7 -22.38 -45.37 -10.27
CA LYS A 7 -22.13 -45.18 -8.83
C LYS A 7 -20.65 -45.08 -8.52
N GLU A 8 -19.79 -45.72 -9.28
CA GLU A 8 -18.37 -45.84 -9.00
C GLU A 8 -17.56 -44.64 -9.52
N TYR A 9 -17.95 -44.08 -10.67
CA TYR A 9 -17.21 -43.01 -11.32
C TYR A 9 -18.00 -41.71 -11.51
N ILE A 10 -19.27 -41.79 -11.90
CA ILE A 10 -20.05 -40.57 -12.25
C ILE A 10 -20.61 -39.91 -11.01
N ALA A 11 -21.17 -40.64 -10.05
CA ALA A 11 -21.77 -40.05 -8.86
C ALA A 11 -20.79 -39.22 -8.02
N PRO A 12 -19.54 -39.67 -7.74
CA PRO A 12 -18.56 -38.81 -7.02
C PRO A 12 -18.22 -37.51 -7.75
N VAL A 13 -18.12 -37.57 -9.10
CA VAL A 13 -17.85 -36.38 -9.91
C VAL A 13 -19.00 -35.39 -9.85
N VAL A 14 -20.25 -35.88 -9.98
CA VAL A 14 -21.44 -35.00 -9.88
C VAL A 14 -21.54 -34.35 -8.50
N VAL A 15 -21.31 -35.13 -7.44
CA VAL A 15 -21.32 -34.59 -6.06
C VAL A 15 -20.26 -33.51 -5.89
N LEU A 16 -19.02 -33.73 -6.39
CA LEU A 16 -17.96 -32.78 -6.31
C LEU A 16 -18.32 -31.48 -7.06
N VAL A 17 -18.85 -31.61 -8.27
CA VAL A 17 -19.31 -30.45 -9.07
C VAL A 17 -20.40 -29.68 -8.34
N CYS A 18 -21.38 -30.34 -7.75
CA CYS A 18 -22.45 -29.70 -6.98
C CYS A 18 -21.91 -28.94 -5.76
N ILE A 19 -20.96 -29.54 -5.04
CA ILE A 19 -20.32 -28.88 -3.89
C ILE A 19 -19.55 -27.64 -4.36
N CYS A 20 -18.76 -27.74 -5.43
CA CYS A 20 -18.01 -26.61 -5.98
C CYS A 20 -18.96 -25.47 -6.40
N LEU A 21 -20.06 -25.80 -7.10
CA LEU A 21 -21.05 -24.78 -7.50
C LEU A 21 -21.72 -24.13 -6.30
N ALA A 22 -22.13 -24.91 -5.29
CA ALA A 22 -22.76 -24.38 -4.09
C ALA A 22 -21.83 -23.44 -3.32
N VAL A 23 -20.56 -23.84 -3.12
CA VAL A 23 -19.57 -23.02 -2.43
C VAL A 23 -19.24 -21.74 -3.22
N THR A 24 -19.06 -21.87 -4.54
CA THR A 24 -18.78 -20.70 -5.41
C THR A 24 -19.94 -19.72 -5.39
N ALA A 25 -21.18 -20.20 -5.46
CA ALA A 25 -22.36 -19.33 -5.38
C ALA A 25 -22.45 -18.62 -4.02
N ALA A 26 -22.21 -19.33 -2.92
CA ALA A 26 -22.20 -18.73 -1.58
C ALA A 26 -21.12 -17.65 -1.45
N LEU A 27 -19.90 -17.92 -1.93
CA LEU A 27 -18.81 -16.94 -1.93
C LEU A 27 -19.13 -15.71 -2.78
N ALA A 28 -19.72 -15.91 -3.97
CA ALA A 28 -20.12 -14.81 -4.85
C ALA A 28 -21.16 -13.88 -4.20
N LEU A 29 -22.13 -14.45 -3.50
CA LEU A 29 -23.14 -13.67 -2.76
C LEU A 29 -22.50 -12.86 -1.62
N VAL A 30 -21.65 -13.50 -0.81
CA VAL A 30 -20.94 -12.81 0.29
C VAL A 30 -20.06 -11.70 -0.28
N TYR A 31 -19.30 -11.96 -1.35
CA TYR A 31 -18.47 -10.97 -2.00
C TYR A 31 -19.28 -9.76 -2.49
N GLY A 32 -20.40 -10.00 -3.15
CA GLY A 32 -21.27 -8.92 -3.66
C GLY A 32 -21.79 -7.96 -2.58
N ILE A 33 -21.99 -8.46 -1.35
CA ILE A 33 -22.41 -7.65 -0.20
C ILE A 33 -21.22 -6.96 0.46
N THR A 34 -20.09 -7.65 0.56
CA THR A 34 -18.93 -7.22 1.35
C THR A 34 -18.06 -6.20 0.59
N ASP A 35 -17.88 -6.37 -0.73
CA ASP A 35 -17.02 -5.51 -1.55
C ASP A 35 -17.36 -4.01 -1.47
N PRO A 36 -18.64 -3.57 -1.61
CA PRO A 36 -18.99 -2.15 -1.49
C PRO A 36 -18.72 -1.60 -0.07
N ILE A 37 -18.88 -2.43 0.97
CA ILE A 37 -18.60 -2.02 2.36
C ILE A 37 -17.10 -1.87 2.56
N ILE A 38 -16.29 -2.80 2.06
CA ILE A 38 -14.83 -2.73 2.11
C ILE A 38 -14.34 -1.48 1.38
N LYS A 39 -14.82 -1.20 0.17
CA LYS A 39 -14.45 -0.01 -0.61
C LYS A 39 -14.79 1.29 0.12
N LYS A 40 -15.97 1.37 0.73
CA LYS A 40 -16.39 2.54 1.52
C LYS A 40 -15.51 2.76 2.74
N ASN A 41 -15.23 1.68 3.50
CA ASN A 41 -14.40 1.76 4.68
C ASN A 41 -12.94 2.10 4.34
N SER A 42 -12.39 1.49 3.28
CA SER A 42 -11.04 1.79 2.80
C SER A 42 -10.89 3.26 2.38
N LYS A 43 -11.91 3.82 1.70
CA LYS A 43 -11.89 5.24 1.34
C LYS A 43 -11.93 6.14 2.57
N ALA A 44 -12.82 5.87 3.53
CA ALA A 44 -12.93 6.65 4.76
C ALA A 44 -11.62 6.57 5.59
N THR A 45 -11.01 5.39 5.68
CA THR A 45 -9.71 5.21 6.35
C THR A 45 -8.62 5.98 5.62
N ALA A 46 -8.57 5.91 4.28
CA ALA A 46 -7.59 6.65 3.49
C ALA A 46 -7.72 8.17 3.67
N ASP A 47 -8.94 8.71 3.69
CA ASP A 47 -9.18 10.14 3.91
C ASP A 47 -8.74 10.58 5.31
N LYS A 48 -8.99 9.75 6.32
CA LYS A 48 -8.51 9.99 7.70
C LYS A 48 -6.98 9.99 7.75
N THR A 49 -6.33 8.98 7.17
CA THR A 49 -4.86 8.89 7.12
C THR A 49 -4.25 10.08 6.40
N ARG A 50 -4.84 10.55 5.29
CA ARG A 50 -4.37 11.77 4.60
C ARG A 50 -4.40 12.99 5.51
N THR A 51 -5.48 13.18 6.27
CA THR A 51 -5.60 14.28 7.23
C THR A 51 -4.60 14.18 8.39
N GLU A 52 -4.31 12.97 8.85
CA GLU A 52 -3.31 12.74 9.90
C GLU A 52 -1.87 13.01 9.41
N LEU A 53 -1.56 12.64 8.17
CA LEU A 53 -0.25 12.84 7.56
C LEU A 53 0.01 14.30 7.16
N LEU A 54 -1.03 15.04 6.77
CA LEU A 54 -0.92 16.46 6.37
C LEU A 54 -1.98 17.28 7.11
N LYS A 55 -1.72 17.57 8.39
CA LYS A 55 -2.66 18.25 9.30
C LYS A 55 -3.02 19.67 8.89
N ASP A 56 -2.14 20.33 8.14
CA ASP A 56 -2.36 21.71 7.67
C ASP A 56 -3.22 21.76 6.39
N ALA A 57 -3.64 20.61 5.85
CA ALA A 57 -4.52 20.56 4.70
C ALA A 57 -5.98 20.83 5.10
N ASP A 58 -6.67 21.62 4.30
CA ASP A 58 -8.11 21.89 4.43
C ASP A 58 -8.96 20.80 3.77
N SER A 59 -8.57 20.39 2.59
CA SER A 59 -9.24 19.38 1.76
C SER A 59 -8.28 18.87 0.70
N PHE A 60 -8.64 17.74 0.07
CA PHE A 60 -7.77 17.07 -0.89
C PHE A 60 -8.45 16.91 -2.26
N THR A 61 -7.70 17.16 -3.31
CA THR A 61 -8.09 16.87 -4.69
C THR A 61 -7.10 15.89 -5.32
N GLU A 62 -7.63 14.91 -6.03
CA GLU A 62 -6.82 13.91 -6.73
C GLU A 62 -6.01 14.56 -7.87
N TYR A 63 -4.71 14.32 -7.88
CA TYR A 63 -3.82 14.76 -8.94
C TYR A 63 -3.94 13.84 -10.16
N LYS A 64 -4.22 14.42 -11.31
CA LYS A 64 -4.42 13.69 -12.58
C LYS A 64 -3.22 13.80 -13.53
N GLY A 65 -2.07 14.27 -13.06
CA GLY A 65 -0.85 14.35 -13.85
C GLY A 65 -0.06 13.04 -13.89
N LYS A 66 1.18 13.13 -14.35
CA LYS A 66 2.09 11.98 -14.45
C LYS A 66 2.47 11.47 -13.06
N LEU A 67 2.31 10.18 -12.83
CA LEU A 67 2.73 9.50 -11.61
C LEU A 67 4.09 8.83 -11.83
N VAL A 68 4.94 8.89 -10.80
CA VAL A 68 6.27 8.30 -10.83
C VAL A 68 6.20 6.79 -10.77
N VAL A 69 6.93 6.14 -11.67
CA VAL A 69 7.16 4.70 -11.69
C VAL A 69 8.68 4.49 -11.66
N GLU A 70 9.19 4.09 -10.50
CA GLU A 70 10.62 3.82 -10.29
C GLU A 70 11.02 2.46 -10.87
N GLN A 71 10.20 1.45 -10.57
CA GLN A 71 10.34 0.09 -11.09
C GLN A 71 8.97 -0.45 -11.48
N PRO A 72 8.73 -0.70 -12.77
CA PRO A 72 7.44 -1.22 -13.25
C PRO A 72 7.04 -2.51 -12.52
N GLY A 73 5.83 -2.51 -11.92
CA GLY A 73 5.30 -3.64 -11.19
C GLY A 73 5.93 -3.92 -9.81
N ALA A 74 6.89 -3.09 -9.37
CA ALA A 74 7.55 -3.28 -8.08
C ALA A 74 7.55 -2.01 -7.21
N VAL A 75 7.86 -0.83 -7.77
CA VAL A 75 7.89 0.44 -7.02
C VAL A 75 7.29 1.55 -7.86
N TYR A 76 6.16 2.07 -7.42
CA TYR A 76 5.45 3.15 -8.13
C TYR A 76 4.54 3.94 -7.20
N VAL A 77 4.24 5.16 -7.62
CA VAL A 77 3.19 5.99 -7.00
C VAL A 77 1.85 5.60 -7.64
N LYS A 78 0.89 5.17 -6.82
CA LYS A 78 -0.43 4.71 -7.27
C LYS A 78 -1.42 5.87 -7.46
N ASP A 79 -1.44 6.77 -6.49
CA ASP A 79 -2.26 7.99 -6.50
C ASP A 79 -1.60 9.10 -5.69
N VAL A 80 -2.00 10.32 -5.97
CA VAL A 80 -1.54 11.53 -5.26
C VAL A 80 -2.75 12.41 -4.99
N TYR A 81 -2.87 12.89 -3.76
CA TYR A 81 -3.89 13.82 -3.34
C TYR A 81 -3.25 15.11 -2.86
N VAL A 82 -3.51 16.20 -3.56
CA VAL A 82 -2.95 17.54 -3.28
C VAL A 82 -3.91 18.29 -2.38
N ALA A 83 -3.37 18.96 -1.36
CA ALA A 83 -4.14 19.84 -0.49
C ALA A 83 -4.57 21.10 -1.27
N ASN A 84 -5.85 21.46 -1.20
CA ASN A 84 -6.39 22.60 -1.95
C ASN A 84 -5.82 23.94 -1.50
N ASN A 85 -5.44 24.05 -0.22
CA ASN A 85 -4.73 25.20 0.33
C ASN A 85 -3.21 25.18 0.03
N LYS A 86 -2.72 24.27 -0.82
CA LYS A 86 -1.30 24.14 -1.21
C LYS A 86 -0.36 23.85 -0.04
N ALA A 87 -0.85 23.28 1.05
CA ALA A 87 -0.01 22.90 2.20
C ALA A 87 0.97 21.77 1.85
N GLY A 88 0.63 20.93 0.87
CA GLY A 88 1.41 19.79 0.46
C GLY A 88 0.58 18.78 -0.32
N PHE A 89 1.00 17.53 -0.32
CA PHE A 89 0.25 16.41 -0.88
C PHE A 89 0.48 15.12 -0.07
N VAL A 90 -0.36 14.14 -0.29
CA VAL A 90 -0.18 12.77 0.20
C VAL A 90 -0.13 11.85 -1.01
N ALA A 91 0.97 11.09 -1.14
CA ALA A 91 1.14 10.06 -2.17
C ALA A 91 0.87 8.69 -1.59
N THR A 92 0.11 7.86 -2.30
CA THR A 92 0.02 6.43 -2.05
C THR A 92 1.08 5.72 -2.88
N CYS A 93 2.07 5.15 -2.23
CA CYS A 93 3.16 4.42 -2.87
C CYS A 93 2.96 2.91 -2.70
N VAL A 94 3.24 2.17 -3.76
CA VAL A 94 3.25 0.70 -3.75
C VAL A 94 4.68 0.25 -3.93
N THR A 95 5.12 -0.68 -3.08
CA THR A 95 6.46 -1.26 -3.13
C THR A 95 6.38 -2.77 -2.89
N LYS A 96 7.49 -3.46 -3.04
CA LYS A 96 7.57 -4.90 -2.79
C LYS A 96 8.41 -5.18 -1.56
N SER A 97 7.76 -5.65 -0.50
CA SER A 97 8.40 -6.08 0.74
C SER A 97 8.69 -7.59 0.75
N PHE A 98 9.14 -8.12 1.88
CA PHE A 98 9.42 -9.56 2.01
C PHE A 98 8.16 -10.42 1.85
N GLY A 99 7.02 -9.99 2.41
CA GLY A 99 5.73 -10.71 2.34
C GLY A 99 4.98 -10.50 1.03
N GLY A 100 5.43 -9.59 0.15
CA GLY A 100 4.76 -9.27 -1.10
C GLY A 100 4.53 -7.77 -1.29
N GLU A 101 3.38 -7.40 -1.84
CA GLU A 101 3.01 -6.00 -2.04
C GLU A 101 2.82 -5.27 -0.70
N LEU A 102 3.43 -4.10 -0.60
CA LEU A 102 3.30 -3.18 0.52
C LEU A 102 2.79 -1.85 -0.01
N THR A 103 1.68 -1.38 0.54
CA THR A 103 1.11 -0.07 0.23
C THR A 103 1.29 0.86 1.42
N MET A 104 1.78 2.05 1.17
CA MET A 104 1.96 3.09 2.18
C MET A 104 1.48 4.44 1.68
N MET A 105 1.13 5.32 2.60
CA MET A 105 0.89 6.74 2.34
C MET A 105 2.04 7.57 2.89
N VAL A 106 2.50 8.52 2.09
CA VAL A 106 3.57 9.45 2.45
C VAL A 106 3.05 10.87 2.29
N GLY A 107 3.00 11.61 3.38
CA GLY A 107 2.71 13.03 3.36
C GLY A 107 3.98 13.84 3.07
N VAL A 108 3.87 14.83 2.19
CA VAL A 108 4.96 15.75 1.83
C VAL A 108 4.43 17.18 1.84
N ASP A 109 5.09 18.07 2.54
CA ASP A 109 4.69 19.47 2.62
C ASP A 109 5.12 20.27 1.38
N LYS A 110 4.71 21.55 1.33
CA LYS A 110 5.06 22.49 0.25
C LYS A 110 6.57 22.74 0.11
N ASN A 111 7.37 22.42 1.12
CA ASN A 111 8.83 22.60 1.13
C ASN A 111 9.59 21.32 0.80
N CYS A 112 8.90 20.29 0.26
CA CYS A 112 9.44 18.96 0.00
C CYS A 112 9.87 18.20 1.26
N ALA A 113 9.35 18.53 2.44
CA ALA A 113 9.67 17.79 3.66
C ALA A 113 8.59 16.72 3.92
N VAL A 114 9.02 15.51 4.25
CA VAL A 114 8.11 14.43 4.66
C VAL A 114 7.42 14.83 5.96
N THR A 115 6.11 14.86 5.99
CA THR A 115 5.31 15.15 7.18
C THR A 115 5.03 13.91 8.01
N GLY A 116 4.92 12.76 7.34
CA GLY A 116 4.73 11.46 7.95
C GLY A 116 4.64 10.33 6.93
N VAL A 117 4.77 9.13 7.42
CA VAL A 117 4.63 7.88 6.66
C VAL A 117 3.70 6.95 7.41
N GLU A 118 2.78 6.29 6.71
CA GLU A 118 1.86 5.30 7.27
C GLU A 118 1.76 4.11 6.33
N VAL A 119 1.98 2.89 6.85
CA VAL A 119 1.77 1.65 6.09
C VAL A 119 0.29 1.27 6.18
N THR A 120 -0.39 1.23 5.04
CA THR A 120 -1.83 1.00 4.96
C THR A 120 -2.21 -0.44 4.61
N ASN A 121 -1.33 -1.15 3.89
CA ASN A 121 -1.55 -2.56 3.56
C ASN A 121 -0.21 -3.28 3.39
N HIS A 122 -0.14 -4.52 3.89
CA HIS A 122 1.05 -5.38 3.79
C HIS A 122 0.68 -6.85 3.97
N SER A 123 1.56 -7.74 3.53
CA SER A 123 1.48 -9.19 3.76
C SER A 123 2.68 -9.73 4.56
N ASP A 124 3.45 -8.85 5.19
CA ASP A 124 4.62 -9.23 5.98
C ASP A 124 4.24 -9.95 7.28
N THR A 125 5.13 -10.83 7.74
CA THR A 125 4.93 -11.63 8.96
C THR A 125 4.92 -10.73 10.20
N PRO A 126 3.87 -10.77 11.02
CA PRO A 126 3.79 -10.04 12.27
C PRO A 126 4.98 -10.30 13.19
N GLY A 127 5.54 -9.25 13.79
CA GLY A 127 6.67 -9.32 14.73
C GLY A 127 8.04 -9.57 14.07
N LEU A 128 8.09 -9.75 12.74
CA LEU A 128 9.35 -9.88 11.99
C LEU A 128 9.46 -8.73 10.98
N GLY A 129 8.80 -8.79 9.84
CA GLY A 129 8.79 -7.74 8.83
C GLY A 129 8.03 -6.48 9.26
N THR A 130 7.08 -6.60 10.18
CA THR A 130 6.28 -5.48 10.67
C THR A 130 6.99 -4.58 11.71
N LYS A 131 8.21 -4.91 12.12
CA LYS A 131 8.99 -4.06 13.05
C LYS A 131 9.24 -2.66 12.48
N ASP A 132 9.42 -2.56 11.16
CA ASP A 132 9.65 -1.30 10.46
C ASP A 132 8.35 -0.50 10.21
N PHE A 133 7.17 -1.07 10.55
CA PHE A 133 5.88 -0.40 10.43
C PHE A 133 5.47 0.33 11.71
N ASP A 134 6.24 0.17 12.78
CA ASP A 134 6.02 0.89 14.02
C ASP A 134 6.16 2.41 13.79
N SER A 135 5.23 3.16 14.35
CA SER A 135 5.23 4.64 14.28
C SER A 135 6.52 5.26 14.80
N GLY A 136 7.21 4.59 15.74
CA GLY A 136 8.53 5.02 16.24
C GLY A 136 9.59 4.96 15.17
N TYR A 137 9.63 3.90 14.38
CA TYR A 137 10.54 3.75 13.25
C TYR A 137 10.21 4.72 12.12
N LEU A 138 8.94 4.80 11.73
CA LEU A 138 8.49 5.66 10.63
C LEU A 138 8.73 7.15 10.89
N LYS A 139 8.78 7.58 12.15
CA LYS A 139 9.10 8.97 12.52
C LYS A 139 10.48 9.45 12.06
N GLN A 140 11.42 8.54 11.79
CA GLN A 140 12.74 8.89 11.28
C GLN A 140 12.69 9.60 9.94
N TYR A 141 11.66 9.37 9.13
CA TYR A 141 11.48 10.02 7.84
C TYR A 141 10.97 11.45 7.94
N LYS A 142 10.37 11.83 9.09
CA LYS A 142 9.77 13.15 9.25
C LYS A 142 10.81 14.27 9.13
N GLY A 143 10.51 15.24 8.28
CA GLY A 143 11.36 16.41 8.03
C GLY A 143 12.43 16.18 6.96
N LEU A 144 12.63 14.96 6.47
CA LEU A 144 13.58 14.70 5.38
C LEU A 144 13.04 15.27 4.07
N LYS A 145 13.92 15.92 3.31
CA LYS A 145 13.61 16.53 2.00
C LYS A 145 14.19 15.74 0.83
N ALA A 146 15.12 14.86 1.10
CA ALA A 146 15.74 13.98 0.13
C ALA A 146 16.31 12.76 0.84
N LEU A 147 16.33 11.65 0.14
CA LEU A 147 17.04 10.44 0.52
C LEU A 147 18.25 10.28 -0.41
N LYS A 148 19.35 9.77 0.13
CA LYS A 148 20.64 9.62 -0.60
C LYS A 148 20.69 8.38 -1.46
N ALA A 149 19.93 7.35 -1.08
CA ALA A 149 19.85 6.09 -1.77
C ALA A 149 18.41 5.54 -1.77
N THR A 150 18.13 4.56 -2.61
CA THR A 150 16.84 3.84 -2.64
C THR A 150 16.79 2.70 -1.63
N ASN A 151 17.93 2.22 -1.16
CA ASN A 151 18.04 1.17 -0.15
C ASN A 151 18.40 1.80 1.20
N VAL A 152 17.65 1.43 2.24
CA VAL A 152 17.84 1.97 3.59
C VAL A 152 19.22 1.71 4.17
N LYS A 153 19.89 0.62 3.77
CA LYS A 153 21.25 0.28 4.25
C LYS A 153 22.33 1.22 3.71
N ASP A 154 22.08 1.80 2.53
CA ASP A 154 23.05 2.62 1.81
C ASP A 154 22.85 4.12 2.07
N ASP A 155 21.71 4.50 2.64
CA ASP A 155 21.38 5.92 2.88
C ASP A 155 22.07 6.51 4.09
N GLY A 156 22.16 5.80 5.20
CA GLY A 156 22.76 6.24 6.45
C GLY A 156 21.97 7.28 7.24
N GLN A 157 20.89 7.84 6.69
CA GLN A 157 20.01 8.79 7.40
C GLN A 157 18.98 8.07 8.28
N ILE A 158 18.64 6.85 7.90
CA ILE A 158 17.65 6.02 8.59
C ILE A 158 18.35 4.82 9.21
N LYS A 159 18.09 4.55 10.47
CA LYS A 159 18.56 3.33 11.14
C LYS A 159 17.67 2.17 10.73
N PHE A 160 18.19 1.22 9.98
CA PHE A 160 17.44 0.02 9.62
C PHE A 160 17.41 -1.01 10.78
N ILE A 161 16.39 -1.86 10.79
CA ILE A 161 16.22 -2.93 11.76
C ILE A 161 16.78 -4.24 11.19
N THR A 162 17.75 -4.84 11.89
CA THR A 162 18.28 -6.14 11.52
C THR A 162 17.20 -7.21 11.60
N GLY A 163 17.06 -7.99 10.53
CA GLY A 163 16.02 -9.01 10.36
C GLY A 163 14.75 -8.52 9.66
N ALA A 164 14.56 -7.18 9.52
CA ALA A 164 13.46 -6.59 8.77
C ALA A 164 13.94 -5.70 7.60
N SER A 165 15.19 -5.81 7.20
CA SER A 165 15.83 -4.90 6.24
C SER A 165 15.21 -4.90 4.83
N VAL A 166 14.51 -5.97 4.43
CA VAL A 166 13.78 -6.00 3.14
C VAL A 166 12.55 -5.10 3.22
N SER A 167 11.76 -5.24 4.28
CA SER A 167 10.57 -4.42 4.52
C SER A 167 10.95 -2.95 4.76
N GLY A 168 12.02 -2.69 5.52
CA GLY A 168 12.57 -1.36 5.71
C GLY A 168 13.05 -0.71 4.41
N SER A 169 13.69 -1.47 3.52
CA SER A 169 14.08 -0.98 2.18
C SER A 169 12.85 -0.69 1.30
N ALA A 170 11.79 -1.50 1.41
CA ALA A 170 10.55 -1.26 0.70
C ALA A 170 9.91 0.08 1.13
N ILE A 171 9.83 0.34 2.45
CA ILE A 171 9.36 1.62 2.99
C ILE A 171 10.23 2.77 2.50
N HIS A 172 11.54 2.62 2.62
CA HIS A 172 12.51 3.64 2.22
C HIS A 172 12.37 4.02 0.74
N TYR A 173 12.23 3.02 -0.12
CA TYR A 173 12.04 3.25 -1.55
C TYR A 173 10.69 3.89 -1.87
N GLY A 174 9.64 3.57 -1.12
CA GLY A 174 8.34 4.24 -1.25
C GLY A 174 8.41 5.73 -0.87
N VAL A 175 9.13 6.08 0.20
CA VAL A 175 9.39 7.47 0.57
C VAL A 175 10.24 8.19 -0.49
N TYR A 176 11.24 7.50 -1.04
CA TYR A 176 12.04 8.02 -2.17
C TYR A 176 11.15 8.36 -3.37
N ALA A 177 10.25 7.43 -3.76
CA ALA A 177 9.31 7.64 -4.86
C ALA A 177 8.36 8.82 -4.61
N ALA A 178 7.88 9.01 -3.38
CA ALA A 178 7.05 10.15 -3.01
C ALA A 178 7.80 11.49 -3.12
N LEU A 179 9.06 11.54 -2.69
CA LEU A 179 9.92 12.74 -2.83
C LEU A 179 10.26 13.00 -4.31
N HIS A 180 10.44 11.96 -5.11
CA HIS A 180 10.62 12.09 -6.55
C HIS A 180 9.35 12.62 -7.21
N GLN A 181 8.17 12.16 -6.78
CA GLN A 181 6.87 12.68 -7.25
C GLN A 181 6.74 14.18 -7.01
N TYR A 182 7.21 14.71 -5.87
CA TYR A 182 7.24 16.15 -5.62
C TYR A 182 8.02 16.91 -6.71
N LYS A 183 9.18 16.39 -7.11
CA LYS A 183 10.04 17.00 -8.13
C LYS A 183 9.40 16.93 -9.51
N GLU A 184 8.81 15.79 -9.88
CA GLU A 184 8.09 15.61 -11.15
C GLU A 184 6.89 16.54 -11.28
N MET A 185 6.19 16.85 -10.19
CA MET A 185 5.10 17.84 -10.15
C MET A 185 5.58 19.27 -10.26
N GLY A 186 6.88 19.55 -10.10
CA GLY A 186 7.43 20.91 -9.99
C GLY A 186 6.99 21.64 -8.73
N GLY A 187 6.79 20.89 -7.64
CA GLY A 187 6.26 21.36 -6.37
C GLY A 187 4.74 21.40 -6.31
N VAL A 188 4.20 21.80 -5.16
CA VAL A 188 2.77 22.03 -4.95
C VAL A 188 2.44 23.46 -5.41
N LYS A 189 1.77 23.59 -6.55
CA LYS A 189 1.43 24.89 -7.19
C LYS A 189 -0.01 25.28 -6.90
#